data_c2a3569338eeb21a075f4b7b2f5a1ebd
#
_entry.id   c2a3569338eeb21a075f4b7b2f5a1ebd
#
_cell.length_a   1.000
_cell.length_b   1.000
_cell.length_c   1.000
_cell.angle_alpha   90.00
_cell.angle_beta   90.00
_cell.angle_gamma   90.00
#
_symmetry.space_group_name_H-M   'P 1'
#
loop_
_entity.id
_entity.type
_entity.pdbx_description
1 polymer ?
#
loop_
_entity_poly.entity_id
_entity_poly.type
_entity_poly.pdbx_seq_one_letter_code
_entity_poly.pdbx_strand_id
1 'polypeptide(L)'
;MLGICLLAVSFVGEAFGQKKKPRIGIAGIQIENSVFVPNRQPLVGHPVRMPDYLSPDSAMGQAATWLPTQIGYGGGRGPVTKESYDAFVEKTLEMIKANMPYDAFWFYNHGACSVEGVADPEGEFMEKVRSLIGNDVLTTTTMDLHGNTSWLVALNSDLITTYRQAPHADSRESHRRGVVNLLERLESGKGRPAYKAWVAVPVLVSGEWSSTRVEPAKSLYALVPEVEAMPGVIDAGIWIGYVWGDNPRNQGTVMVYGDDEEQVKAGAKKLAQKFWDVRKQFSLEAPGYSLEKCIDLAIASKKKPFFISDMGDNPGGGGSGEVTWTLARLLKRPEFQTDKGKSVLYCSIPGEEVVKQARKVGVGGHVEGMVGAMVDNSYEGPVKLSGTVVY
;
A
#
# COMPACT_ATOMS: atom_id res chain seq x y z
N MET A 1 4.52 38.42 -75.78
CA MET A 1 4.62 37.02 -75.37
C MET A 1 5.28 36.99 -74.03
N LEU A 2 4.46 36.81 -72.95
CA LEU A 2 4.97 36.66 -71.59
C LEU A 2 5.15 35.16 -71.33
N GLY A 3 6.35 34.76 -71.01
CA GLY A 3 6.67 33.43 -70.59
C GLY A 3 6.45 33.28 -69.05
N ILE A 4 5.55 32.39 -68.65
CA ILE A 4 5.31 32.01 -67.26
C ILE A 4 6.23 30.86 -66.93
N CYS A 5 7.28 31.08 -66.07
CA CYS A 5 8.05 30.01 -65.43
C CYS A 5 7.27 29.44 -64.24
N LEU A 6 6.81 28.21 -64.36
CA LEU A 6 6.33 27.43 -63.21
C LEU A 6 7.55 26.85 -62.46
N LEU A 7 7.78 27.32 -61.23
CA LEU A 7 8.66 26.65 -60.29
C LEU A 7 7.87 25.54 -59.59
N ALA A 8 8.22 24.29 -59.91
CA ALA A 8 7.76 23.12 -59.15
C ALA A 8 8.53 23.03 -57.84
N VAL A 9 7.88 23.40 -56.71
CA VAL A 9 8.40 23.15 -55.36
C VAL A 9 8.10 21.70 -55.02
N SER A 10 9.12 20.85 -55.06
CA SER A 10 9.05 19.48 -54.58
C SER A 10 9.05 19.53 -53.05
N PHE A 11 7.91 19.27 -52.42
CA PHE A 11 7.83 18.95 -51.03
C PHE A 11 8.44 17.57 -50.83
N VAL A 12 9.68 17.50 -50.33
CA VAL A 12 10.25 16.32 -49.70
C VAL A 12 9.59 16.22 -48.34
N GLY A 13 8.52 15.44 -48.24
CA GLY A 13 7.94 15.05 -46.99
C GLY A 13 8.93 14.19 -46.23
N GLU A 14 9.65 14.75 -45.28
CA GLU A 14 10.30 13.95 -44.24
C GLU A 14 9.20 13.12 -43.55
N ALA A 15 9.23 11.83 -43.80
CA ALA A 15 8.45 10.87 -43.06
C ALA A 15 9.00 10.91 -41.62
N PHE A 16 8.34 11.69 -40.72
CA PHE A 16 8.52 11.58 -39.27
C PHE A 16 8.15 10.14 -38.91
N GLY A 17 9.14 9.25 -38.81
CA GLY A 17 8.96 7.93 -38.29
C GLY A 17 8.32 8.04 -36.89
N GLN A 18 7.14 7.49 -36.74
CA GLN A 18 6.45 7.45 -35.46
C GLN A 18 7.38 6.78 -34.45
N LYS A 19 7.86 7.57 -33.44
CA LYS A 19 8.76 7.08 -32.41
C LYS A 19 8.09 5.86 -31.76
N LYS A 20 8.73 4.69 -31.80
CA LYS A 20 8.16 3.46 -31.25
C LYS A 20 7.83 3.68 -29.77
N LYS A 21 6.60 3.39 -29.36
CA LYS A 21 6.16 3.51 -27.97
C LYS A 21 7.00 2.59 -27.08
N PRO A 22 7.48 3.07 -25.92
CA PRO A 22 8.22 2.24 -24.99
C PRO A 22 7.32 1.09 -24.48
N ARG A 23 7.91 -0.07 -24.26
CA ARG A 23 7.26 -1.28 -23.74
C ARG A 23 7.46 -1.35 -22.24
N ILE A 24 6.40 -1.24 -21.46
CA ILE A 24 6.46 -1.16 -20.00
C ILE A 24 5.75 -2.35 -19.38
N GLY A 25 6.52 -3.20 -18.66
CA GLY A 25 5.99 -4.31 -17.89
C GLY A 25 5.40 -3.85 -16.56
N ILE A 26 4.42 -4.60 -16.02
CA ILE A 26 3.83 -4.34 -14.72
C ILE A 26 3.65 -5.66 -13.97
N ALA A 27 4.19 -5.73 -12.75
CA ALA A 27 3.94 -6.80 -11.78
C ALA A 27 4.14 -6.27 -10.36
N GLY A 28 3.72 -7.03 -9.35
CA GLY A 28 3.97 -6.63 -7.97
C GLY A 28 3.28 -7.51 -6.93
N ILE A 29 3.44 -7.12 -5.67
CA ILE A 29 2.83 -7.76 -4.50
C ILE A 29 2.12 -6.67 -3.69
N GLN A 30 0.79 -6.76 -3.59
CA GLN A 30 -0.07 -5.82 -2.89
C GLN A 30 -0.71 -6.51 -1.69
N ILE A 31 0.09 -6.68 -0.64
CA ILE A 31 -0.38 -7.29 0.60
C ILE A 31 0.28 -6.62 1.81
N GLU A 32 -0.54 -6.36 2.82
CA GLU A 32 -0.16 -5.99 4.16
C GLU A 32 -0.70 -7.09 5.09
N ASN A 33 0.19 -7.86 5.72
CA ASN A 33 -0.21 -9.02 6.50
C ASN A 33 0.65 -9.20 7.76
N SER A 34 -0.05 -9.28 8.90
CA SER A 34 0.56 -9.45 10.22
C SER A 34 1.03 -10.89 10.44
N VAL A 35 2.23 -11.04 11.01
CA VAL A 35 2.74 -12.35 11.45
C VAL A 35 2.12 -12.83 12.76
N PHE A 36 1.42 -11.94 13.48
CA PHE A 36 0.76 -12.25 14.74
C PHE A 36 -0.60 -12.93 14.58
N VAL A 37 -1.14 -12.98 13.37
CA VAL A 37 -2.34 -13.77 13.06
C VAL A 37 -1.94 -15.25 12.97
N PRO A 38 -2.63 -16.16 13.69
CA PRO A 38 -2.21 -17.56 13.81
C PRO A 38 -2.33 -18.36 12.50
N ASN A 39 -3.22 -17.97 11.61
CA ASN A 39 -3.43 -18.66 10.34
C ASN A 39 -2.35 -18.33 9.31
N ARG A 40 -2.35 -19.13 8.23
CA ARG A 40 -1.56 -18.92 7.02
C ARG A 40 -2.49 -18.70 5.85
N GLN A 41 -2.00 -17.96 4.85
CA GLN A 41 -2.76 -17.68 3.65
C GLN A 41 -1.95 -17.93 2.37
N PRO A 42 -2.60 -18.23 1.25
CA PRO A 42 -1.93 -18.24 -0.04
C PRO A 42 -1.68 -16.82 -0.56
N LEU A 43 -0.63 -16.65 -1.35
CA LEU A 43 -0.47 -15.50 -2.24
C LEU A 43 -1.14 -15.84 -3.58
N VAL A 44 -2.14 -15.06 -3.94
CA VAL A 44 -2.96 -15.31 -5.15
C VAL A 44 -2.67 -14.25 -6.19
N GLY A 45 -2.25 -14.67 -7.38
CA GLY A 45 -2.04 -13.77 -8.52
C GLY A 45 -3.36 -13.36 -9.19
N HIS A 46 -3.57 -12.06 -9.33
CA HIS A 46 -4.70 -11.48 -10.04
C HIS A 46 -4.22 -10.66 -11.23
N PRO A 47 -4.92 -10.65 -12.37
CA PRO A 47 -4.61 -9.75 -13.48
C PRO A 47 -4.54 -8.29 -13.01
N VAL A 48 -3.56 -7.56 -13.50
CA VAL A 48 -3.42 -6.13 -13.20
C VAL A 48 -4.66 -5.38 -13.69
N ARG A 49 -5.35 -4.69 -12.78
CA ARG A 49 -6.39 -3.73 -13.16
C ARG A 49 -5.72 -2.40 -13.46
N MET A 50 -5.72 -2.04 -14.75
CA MET A 50 -5.13 -0.76 -15.18
C MET A 50 -5.91 0.39 -14.56
N PRO A 51 -5.23 1.35 -13.90
CA PRO A 51 -5.89 2.53 -13.37
C PRO A 51 -6.42 3.41 -14.50
N ASP A 52 -7.43 4.21 -14.22
CA ASP A 52 -8.13 5.07 -15.19
C ASP A 52 -7.20 6.07 -15.90
N TYR A 53 -6.16 6.57 -15.22
CA TYR A 53 -5.16 7.45 -15.82
C TYR A 53 -4.25 6.74 -16.85
N LEU A 54 -4.31 5.40 -16.94
CA LEU A 54 -3.67 4.58 -17.96
C LEU A 54 -4.70 3.96 -18.92
N SER A 55 -5.94 4.45 -18.95
CA SER A 55 -6.93 4.00 -19.92
C SER A 55 -6.42 4.23 -21.36
N PRO A 56 -6.84 3.41 -22.35
CA PRO A 56 -6.40 3.55 -23.73
C PRO A 56 -6.61 4.94 -24.34
N ASP A 57 -7.60 5.68 -23.82
CA ASP A 57 -7.95 7.02 -24.30
C ASP A 57 -7.20 8.14 -23.56
N SER A 58 -6.50 7.82 -22.46
CA SER A 58 -5.71 8.81 -21.71
C SER A 58 -4.35 9.08 -22.36
N ALA A 59 -3.81 10.27 -22.17
CA ALA A 59 -2.47 10.62 -22.66
C ALA A 59 -1.39 9.68 -22.14
N MET A 60 -1.44 9.31 -20.84
CA MET A 60 -0.49 8.37 -20.24
C MET A 60 -0.70 6.94 -20.76
N GLY A 61 -1.95 6.49 -20.98
CA GLY A 61 -2.24 5.20 -21.58
C GLY A 61 -1.70 5.08 -22.99
N GLN A 62 -1.73 6.18 -23.75
CA GLN A 62 -1.20 6.24 -25.13
C GLN A 62 0.31 6.44 -25.20
N ALA A 63 0.98 6.88 -24.12
CA ALA A 63 2.41 7.16 -24.09
C ALA A 63 3.28 5.91 -24.20
N ALA A 64 2.76 4.73 -23.89
CA ALA A 64 3.52 3.47 -23.88
C ALA A 64 2.68 2.28 -24.35
N THR A 65 3.34 1.16 -24.64
CA THR A 65 2.73 -0.16 -24.72
C THR A 65 2.81 -0.80 -23.34
N TRP A 66 1.69 -0.80 -22.61
CA TRP A 66 1.59 -1.38 -21.27
C TRP A 66 1.42 -2.89 -21.35
N LEU A 67 2.25 -3.63 -20.64
CA LEU A 67 2.33 -5.09 -20.64
C LEU A 67 2.12 -5.63 -19.22
N PRO A 68 0.87 -5.53 -18.70
CA PRO A 68 0.56 -6.01 -17.38
C PRO A 68 0.63 -7.54 -17.31
N THR A 69 1.13 -8.07 -16.19
CA THR A 69 1.12 -9.49 -15.86
C THR A 69 0.11 -9.77 -14.74
N GLN A 70 0.58 -9.90 -13.50
CA GLN A 70 -0.28 -10.11 -12.35
C GLN A 70 0.26 -9.39 -11.10
N ILE A 71 -0.65 -9.13 -10.16
CA ILE A 71 -0.35 -8.62 -8.82
C ILE A 71 -0.74 -9.71 -7.81
N GLY A 72 0.15 -10.00 -6.85
CA GLY A 72 -0.10 -10.90 -5.74
C GLY A 72 -0.91 -10.22 -4.64
N TYR A 73 -2.02 -10.83 -4.26
CA TYR A 73 -2.84 -10.42 -3.12
C TYR A 73 -2.98 -11.58 -2.13
N GLY A 74 -3.24 -11.28 -0.88
CA GLY A 74 -3.56 -12.30 0.11
C GLY A 74 -4.91 -12.96 -0.15
N GLY A 75 -4.95 -14.28 -0.06
CA GLY A 75 -6.19 -15.08 -0.15
C GLY A 75 -6.87 -15.34 1.18
N GLY A 76 -6.41 -14.72 2.27
CA GLY A 76 -6.92 -14.95 3.63
C GLY A 76 -6.34 -13.98 4.65
N ARG A 77 -5.83 -14.48 5.77
CA ARG A 77 -5.22 -13.71 6.85
C ARG A 77 -3.92 -14.39 7.33
N GLY A 78 -3.02 -13.61 7.93
CA GLY A 78 -1.74 -14.06 8.47
C GLY A 78 -0.63 -14.15 7.43
N PRO A 79 0.54 -14.70 7.79
CA PRO A 79 1.66 -14.84 6.88
C PRO A 79 1.35 -15.67 5.64
N VAL A 80 1.93 -15.30 4.52
CA VAL A 80 1.84 -16.06 3.27
C VAL A 80 2.66 -17.35 3.39
N THR A 81 2.16 -18.46 2.89
CA THR A 81 2.93 -19.70 2.81
C THR A 81 4.05 -19.57 1.77
N LYS A 82 5.24 -20.10 2.10
CA LYS A 82 6.37 -20.07 1.15
C LYS A 82 6.05 -20.76 -0.18
N GLU A 83 5.33 -21.86 -0.14
CA GLU A 83 4.93 -22.61 -1.34
C GLU A 83 4.11 -21.74 -2.31
N SER A 84 3.09 -21.03 -1.80
CA SER A 84 2.26 -20.17 -2.64
C SER A 84 3.01 -18.94 -3.15
N TYR A 85 3.93 -18.40 -2.36
CA TYR A 85 4.83 -17.33 -2.79
C TYR A 85 5.73 -17.79 -3.93
N ASP A 86 6.40 -18.94 -3.79
CA ASP A 86 7.29 -19.48 -4.83
C ASP A 86 6.51 -19.73 -6.13
N ALA A 87 5.33 -20.34 -6.06
CA ALA A 87 4.46 -20.58 -7.21
C ALA A 87 4.00 -19.27 -7.89
N PHE A 88 3.65 -18.25 -7.09
CA PHE A 88 3.31 -16.92 -7.62
C PHE A 88 4.50 -16.29 -8.35
N VAL A 89 5.70 -16.32 -7.75
CA VAL A 89 6.92 -15.75 -8.33
C VAL A 89 7.26 -16.45 -9.64
N GLU A 90 7.30 -17.79 -9.66
CA GLU A 90 7.58 -18.59 -10.85
C GLU A 90 6.62 -18.24 -11.99
N LYS A 91 5.32 -18.26 -11.69
CA LYS A 91 4.28 -17.93 -12.68
C LYS A 91 4.42 -16.50 -13.22
N THR A 92 4.73 -15.53 -12.35
CA THR A 92 4.92 -14.13 -12.75
C THR A 92 6.14 -13.99 -13.66
N LEU A 93 7.26 -14.67 -13.34
CA LEU A 93 8.45 -14.66 -14.19
C LEU A 93 8.20 -15.27 -15.57
N GLU A 94 7.42 -16.36 -15.68
CA GLU A 94 7.00 -16.92 -16.96
C GLU A 94 6.22 -15.88 -17.80
N MET A 95 5.25 -15.19 -17.19
CA MET A 95 4.45 -14.16 -17.88
C MET A 95 5.32 -12.96 -18.31
N ILE A 96 6.26 -12.55 -17.47
CA ILE A 96 7.22 -11.49 -17.81
C ILE A 96 8.08 -11.92 -19.00
N LYS A 97 8.64 -13.12 -18.95
CA LYS A 97 9.49 -13.68 -20.03
C LYS A 97 8.75 -13.72 -21.37
N ALA A 98 7.47 -14.10 -21.37
CA ALA A 98 6.65 -14.17 -22.58
C ALA A 98 6.43 -12.81 -23.25
N ASN A 99 6.53 -11.71 -22.50
CA ASN A 99 6.30 -10.34 -22.99
C ASN A 99 7.58 -9.54 -23.28
N MET A 100 8.76 -10.12 -23.08
CA MET A 100 10.05 -9.45 -23.35
C MET A 100 10.22 -9.10 -24.84
N PRO A 101 11.06 -8.11 -25.20
CA PRO A 101 11.83 -7.22 -24.33
C PRO A 101 11.00 -6.06 -23.78
N TYR A 102 11.52 -5.43 -22.70
CA TYR A 102 10.97 -4.23 -22.10
C TYR A 102 11.94 -3.05 -22.22
N ASP A 103 11.40 -1.82 -22.31
CA ASP A 103 12.15 -0.58 -22.17
C ASP A 103 12.13 -0.10 -20.72
N ALA A 104 11.03 -0.42 -20.00
CA ALA A 104 10.90 -0.13 -18.58
C ALA A 104 10.00 -1.15 -17.86
N PHE A 105 10.02 -1.11 -16.52
CA PHE A 105 9.22 -2.00 -15.68
C PHE A 105 8.69 -1.28 -14.45
N TRP A 106 7.41 -1.45 -14.14
CA TRP A 106 6.75 -0.90 -12.96
C TRP A 106 6.45 -2.01 -11.94
N PHE A 107 7.12 -1.94 -10.79
CA PHE A 107 6.80 -2.74 -9.61
C PHE A 107 5.68 -2.07 -8.82
N TYR A 108 4.51 -2.67 -8.83
CA TYR A 108 3.35 -2.22 -8.08
C TYR A 108 3.28 -2.97 -6.74
N ASN A 109 4.02 -2.48 -5.74
CA ASN A 109 4.21 -3.14 -4.45
C ASN A 109 3.53 -2.39 -3.31
N HIS A 110 3.12 -3.12 -2.26
CA HIS A 110 2.77 -2.54 -0.97
C HIS A 110 4.03 -2.28 -0.13
N GLY A 111 4.84 -3.29 0.10
CA GLY A 111 6.04 -3.24 0.92
C GLY A 111 5.90 -3.91 2.29
N ALA A 112 4.75 -4.50 2.60
CA ALA A 112 4.45 -5.08 3.91
C ALA A 112 4.11 -6.59 3.84
N CYS A 113 4.57 -7.26 2.80
CA CYS A 113 4.38 -8.70 2.64
C CYS A 113 5.25 -9.48 3.64
N SER A 114 4.64 -10.38 4.38
CA SER A 114 5.30 -11.35 5.24
C SER A 114 5.05 -12.76 4.71
N VAL A 115 6.13 -13.50 4.45
CA VAL A 115 6.12 -14.87 3.93
C VAL A 115 6.91 -15.76 4.87
N GLU A 116 6.43 -16.97 5.14
CA GLU A 116 7.12 -17.93 6.00
C GLU A 116 8.52 -18.22 5.47
N GLY A 117 9.53 -18.03 6.32
CA GLY A 117 10.94 -18.34 6.00
C GLY A 117 11.58 -17.43 4.93
N VAL A 118 10.93 -16.33 4.51
CA VAL A 118 11.46 -15.36 3.56
C VAL A 118 11.64 -14.02 4.26
N ALA A 119 12.85 -13.51 4.30
CA ALA A 119 13.17 -12.28 5.04
C ALA A 119 12.73 -11.01 4.31
N ASP A 120 12.75 -11.00 2.98
CA ASP A 120 12.41 -9.85 2.13
C ASP A 120 11.66 -10.28 0.86
N PRO A 121 10.36 -10.63 0.97
CA PRO A 121 9.62 -11.15 -0.18
C PRO A 121 9.57 -10.22 -1.39
N GLU A 122 9.34 -8.93 -1.16
CA GLU A 122 9.30 -7.95 -2.25
C GLU A 122 10.68 -7.73 -2.86
N GLY A 123 11.72 -7.61 -2.05
CA GLY A 123 13.09 -7.43 -2.53
C GLY A 123 13.58 -8.63 -3.33
N GLU A 124 13.36 -9.87 -2.86
CA GLU A 124 13.72 -11.10 -3.57
C GLU A 124 12.93 -11.25 -4.88
N PHE A 125 11.64 -10.92 -4.89
CA PHE A 125 10.84 -10.89 -6.11
C PHE A 125 11.41 -9.90 -7.13
N MET A 126 11.71 -8.67 -6.70
CA MET A 126 12.26 -7.62 -7.56
C MET A 126 13.64 -8.00 -8.11
N GLU A 127 14.49 -8.63 -7.31
CA GLU A 127 15.81 -9.12 -7.73
C GLU A 127 15.68 -10.19 -8.83
N LYS A 128 14.76 -11.15 -8.68
CA LYS A 128 14.50 -12.18 -9.69
C LYS A 128 13.97 -11.58 -11.00
N VAL A 129 13.05 -10.60 -10.90
CA VAL A 129 12.56 -9.89 -12.08
C VAL A 129 13.69 -9.10 -12.73
N ARG A 130 14.49 -8.36 -11.96
CA ARG A 130 15.63 -7.59 -12.49
C ARG A 130 16.64 -8.50 -13.21
N SER A 131 16.93 -9.67 -12.63
CA SER A 131 17.82 -10.66 -13.25
C SER A 131 17.28 -11.18 -14.59
N LEU A 132 15.95 -11.26 -14.74
CA LEU A 132 15.31 -11.71 -15.99
C LEU A 132 15.28 -10.63 -17.07
N ILE A 133 14.86 -9.39 -16.70
CA ILE A 133 14.67 -8.29 -17.66
C ILE A 133 15.97 -7.57 -18.03
N GLY A 134 17.01 -7.69 -17.19
CA GLY A 134 18.31 -7.07 -17.38
C GLY A 134 18.43 -5.69 -16.70
N ASN A 135 19.68 -5.25 -16.56
CA ASN A 135 20.00 -4.00 -15.86
C ASN A 135 19.73 -2.73 -16.68
N ASP A 136 19.58 -2.82 -17.98
CA ASP A 136 19.33 -1.66 -18.85
C ASP A 136 17.86 -1.22 -18.86
N VAL A 137 16.95 -2.08 -18.41
CA VAL A 137 15.53 -1.77 -18.28
C VAL A 137 15.33 -0.79 -17.10
N LEU A 138 14.76 0.39 -17.38
CA LEU A 138 14.47 1.38 -16.33
C LEU A 138 13.31 0.88 -15.45
N THR A 139 13.50 0.89 -14.12
CA THR A 139 12.46 0.42 -13.19
C THR A 139 11.89 1.55 -12.35
N THR A 140 10.59 1.49 -12.11
CA THR A 140 9.91 2.30 -11.08
C THR A 140 9.18 1.40 -10.11
N THR A 141 9.17 1.79 -8.83
CA THR A 141 8.42 1.10 -7.78
C THR A 141 7.49 2.10 -7.11
N THR A 142 6.24 1.71 -6.91
CA THR A 142 5.28 2.50 -6.13
C THR A 142 4.84 1.70 -4.91
N MET A 143 4.82 2.33 -3.73
CA MET A 143 4.60 1.66 -2.45
C MET A 143 3.72 2.46 -1.50
N ASP A 144 3.15 1.76 -0.53
CA ASP A 144 2.58 2.37 0.67
C ASP A 144 3.69 2.88 1.59
N LEU A 145 3.42 3.93 2.36
CA LEU A 145 4.36 4.47 3.36
C LEU A 145 4.55 3.54 4.57
N HIS A 146 3.66 2.55 4.76
CA HIS A 146 3.82 1.49 5.76
C HIS A 146 4.65 0.30 5.24
N GLY A 147 5.28 0.42 4.08
CA GLY A 147 6.21 -0.60 3.58
C GLY A 147 7.52 -0.64 4.34
N ASN A 148 8.08 -1.84 4.50
CA ASN A 148 9.43 -2.08 5.03
C ASN A 148 10.43 -2.05 3.86
N THR A 149 10.89 -0.86 3.49
CA THR A 149 11.77 -0.66 2.33
C THR A 149 13.19 -1.10 2.65
N SER A 150 13.56 -2.26 2.15
CA SER A 150 14.89 -2.85 2.34
C SER A 150 15.94 -2.24 1.39
N TRP A 151 17.21 -2.55 1.68
CA TRP A 151 18.29 -2.29 0.75
C TRP A 151 18.09 -3.01 -0.59
N LEU A 152 17.55 -4.23 -0.57
CA LEU A 152 17.31 -5.01 -1.79
C LEU A 152 16.23 -4.39 -2.68
N VAL A 153 15.15 -3.86 -2.09
CA VAL A 153 14.14 -3.06 -2.80
C VAL A 153 14.77 -1.81 -3.41
N ALA A 154 15.57 -1.09 -2.61
CA ALA A 154 16.27 0.11 -3.07
C ALA A 154 17.24 -0.17 -4.22
N LEU A 155 17.96 -1.30 -4.18
CA LEU A 155 18.92 -1.70 -5.22
C LEU A 155 18.22 -2.00 -6.55
N ASN A 156 17.06 -2.64 -6.51
CA ASN A 156 16.32 -3.08 -7.70
C ASN A 156 15.31 -2.07 -8.25
N SER A 157 15.17 -0.90 -7.59
CA SER A 157 14.35 0.23 -8.06
C SER A 157 15.22 1.37 -8.54
N ASP A 158 15.09 1.82 -9.78
CA ASP A 158 15.75 3.05 -10.24
C ASP A 158 15.00 4.30 -9.76
N LEU A 159 13.68 4.25 -9.81
CA LEU A 159 12.73 5.27 -9.32
C LEU A 159 11.84 4.63 -8.26
N ILE A 160 11.58 5.30 -7.15
CA ILE A 160 10.71 4.79 -6.11
C ILE A 160 9.84 5.90 -5.51
N THR A 161 8.56 5.64 -5.42
CA THR A 161 7.56 6.61 -4.97
C THR A 161 6.70 5.99 -3.88
N THR A 162 6.38 6.75 -2.85
CA THR A 162 5.49 6.32 -1.76
C THR A 162 4.38 7.33 -1.49
N TYR A 163 3.36 6.90 -0.78
CA TYR A 163 2.32 7.79 -0.27
C TYR A 163 2.91 8.81 0.69
N ARG A 164 2.27 9.96 0.82
CA ARG A 164 2.66 11.05 1.73
C ARG A 164 1.61 11.32 2.79
N GLN A 165 0.52 10.58 2.76
CA GLN A 165 -0.60 10.76 3.67
C GLN A 165 -1.00 9.45 4.35
N ALA A 166 -1.20 9.53 5.64
CA ALA A 166 -1.86 8.52 6.45
C ALA A 166 -2.99 9.23 7.24
N PRO A 167 -4.27 8.92 6.99
CA PRO A 167 -4.83 7.96 6.00
C PRO A 167 -4.52 8.28 4.54
N HIS A 168 -4.50 7.26 3.70
CA HIS A 168 -4.00 7.24 2.30
C HIS A 168 -4.90 7.97 1.30
N ALA A 169 -5.13 9.29 1.49
CA ALA A 169 -5.93 10.07 0.56
C ALA A 169 -5.23 10.34 -0.78
N ASP A 170 -3.90 10.13 -0.83
CA ASP A 170 -3.04 10.40 -1.99
C ASP A 170 -2.53 9.13 -2.71
N SER A 171 -3.03 7.93 -2.37
CA SER A 171 -2.54 6.67 -2.94
C SER A 171 -2.56 6.67 -4.48
N ARG A 172 -3.70 7.06 -5.09
CA ARG A 172 -3.85 7.14 -6.54
C ARG A 172 -2.84 8.12 -7.17
N GLU A 173 -2.68 9.31 -6.56
CA GLU A 173 -1.74 10.33 -7.06
C GLU A 173 -0.29 9.90 -6.90
N SER A 174 0.05 9.20 -5.82
CA SER A 174 1.40 8.66 -5.61
C SER A 174 1.76 7.60 -6.65
N HIS A 175 0.84 6.68 -6.97
CA HIS A 175 1.06 5.73 -8.08
C HIS A 175 1.22 6.47 -9.42
N ARG A 176 0.36 7.46 -9.70
CA ARG A 176 0.46 8.28 -10.91
C ARG A 176 1.80 9.01 -10.98
N ARG A 177 2.30 9.60 -9.88
CA ARG A 177 3.60 10.28 -9.80
C ARG A 177 4.75 9.34 -10.16
N GLY A 178 4.76 8.10 -9.64
CA GLY A 178 5.78 7.11 -9.97
C GLY A 178 5.80 6.75 -11.47
N VAL A 179 4.62 6.69 -12.10
CA VAL A 179 4.49 6.47 -13.54
C VAL A 179 4.91 7.69 -14.35
N VAL A 180 4.56 8.91 -13.90
CA VAL A 180 5.00 10.17 -14.54
C VAL A 180 6.52 10.26 -14.54
N ASN A 181 7.17 10.05 -13.39
CA ASN A 181 8.63 10.06 -13.28
C ASN A 181 9.28 9.06 -14.26
N LEU A 182 8.69 7.87 -14.42
CA LEU A 182 9.16 6.86 -15.37
C LEU A 182 9.06 7.35 -16.83
N LEU A 183 7.88 7.86 -17.22
CA LEU A 183 7.64 8.32 -18.60
C LEU A 183 8.53 9.51 -18.96
N GLU A 184 8.69 10.48 -18.07
CA GLU A 184 9.58 11.64 -18.27
C GLU A 184 11.04 11.24 -18.45
N ARG A 185 11.51 10.25 -17.69
CA ARG A 185 12.89 9.73 -17.85
C ARG A 185 13.08 9.01 -19.17
N LEU A 186 12.09 8.26 -19.65
CA LEU A 186 12.11 7.60 -20.97
C LEU A 186 12.06 8.62 -22.11
N GLU A 187 11.16 9.61 -22.01
CA GLU A 187 10.98 10.63 -23.05
C GLU A 187 12.21 11.52 -23.21
N SER A 188 12.79 11.97 -22.08
CA SER A 188 13.99 12.79 -22.06
C SER A 188 15.27 12.04 -22.45
N GLY A 189 15.23 10.70 -22.50
CA GLY A 189 16.40 9.86 -22.76
C GLY A 189 17.45 9.86 -21.63
N LYS A 190 17.14 10.44 -20.46
CA LYS A 190 18.07 10.50 -19.32
C LYS A 190 18.26 9.15 -18.61
N GLY A 191 17.32 8.19 -18.81
CA GLY A 191 17.42 6.87 -18.21
C GLY A 191 17.33 6.92 -16.68
N ARG A 192 18.09 6.06 -15.99
CA ARG A 192 18.07 6.04 -14.51
C ARG A 192 18.68 7.32 -13.92
N PRO A 193 18.19 7.75 -12.73
CA PRO A 193 18.82 8.83 -11.97
C PRO A 193 20.28 8.51 -11.64
N ALA A 194 21.14 9.52 -11.69
CA ALA A 194 22.56 9.34 -11.44
C ALA A 194 22.86 8.99 -9.98
N TYR A 195 22.02 9.48 -9.05
CA TYR A 195 22.22 9.32 -7.61
C TYR A 195 20.93 8.91 -6.90
N LYS A 196 21.10 8.07 -5.89
CA LYS A 196 20.03 7.62 -5.01
C LYS A 196 20.60 7.44 -3.60
N ALA A 197 19.96 8.03 -2.62
CA ALA A 197 20.24 7.83 -1.21
C ALA A 197 19.14 7.00 -0.57
N TRP A 198 19.50 5.89 0.06
CA TRP A 198 18.66 5.09 0.94
C TRP A 198 19.21 5.19 2.36
N VAL A 199 18.37 5.60 3.31
CA VAL A 199 18.77 5.81 4.70
C VAL A 199 17.84 5.02 5.60
N ALA A 200 18.37 4.00 6.27
CA ALA A 200 17.69 3.33 7.35
C ALA A 200 17.65 4.24 8.58
N VAL A 201 16.46 4.56 9.05
CA VAL A 201 16.24 5.32 10.28
C VAL A 201 15.79 4.32 11.36
N PRO A 202 16.57 4.09 12.43
CA PRO A 202 16.27 3.05 13.42
C PRO A 202 15.13 3.50 14.34
N VAL A 203 13.97 3.69 13.75
CA VAL A 203 12.71 4.08 14.38
C VAL A 203 11.65 3.07 14.00
N LEU A 204 10.99 2.51 14.99
CA LEU A 204 9.88 1.58 14.84
C LEU A 204 8.61 2.27 15.38
N VAL A 205 7.70 2.61 14.49
CA VAL A 205 6.43 3.28 14.81
C VAL A 205 5.28 2.45 14.26
N SER A 206 4.28 2.19 15.08
CA SER A 206 3.02 1.61 14.60
C SER A 206 2.33 2.55 13.62
N GLY A 207 1.73 2.02 12.56
CA GLY A 207 0.99 2.78 11.56
C GLY A 207 -0.11 3.66 12.17
N GLU A 208 -0.77 3.18 13.20
CA GLU A 208 -1.82 3.89 13.94
C GLU A 208 -1.33 5.17 14.61
N TRP A 209 -0.03 5.29 14.84
CA TRP A 209 0.60 6.47 15.46
C TRP A 209 1.20 7.44 14.44
N SER A 210 1.12 7.12 13.15
CA SER A 210 1.78 7.84 12.08
C SER A 210 0.86 8.75 11.25
N SER A 211 -0.34 9.09 11.79
CA SER A 211 -1.27 9.98 11.07
C SER A 211 -0.60 11.29 10.68
N THR A 212 -0.59 11.58 9.39
CA THR A 212 -0.04 12.83 8.83
C THR A 212 -0.95 14.05 9.04
N ARG A 213 -2.10 13.85 9.71
CA ARG A 213 -3.01 14.93 10.13
C ARG A 213 -2.57 15.62 11.41
N VAL A 214 -1.76 14.93 12.22
CA VAL A 214 -1.27 15.41 13.52
C VAL A 214 0.25 15.40 13.61
N GLU A 215 0.78 16.17 14.58
CA GLU A 215 2.21 16.16 14.86
C GLU A 215 2.64 14.83 15.52
N PRO A 216 3.88 14.37 15.26
CA PRO A 216 4.93 15.02 14.48
C PRO A 216 4.91 14.64 12.99
N ALA A 217 4.09 13.66 12.58
CA ALA A 217 4.07 13.18 11.21
C ALA A 217 3.68 14.30 10.21
N LYS A 218 2.74 15.17 10.60
CA LYS A 218 2.35 16.33 9.79
C LYS A 218 3.54 17.19 9.36
N SER A 219 4.33 17.65 10.30
CA SER A 219 5.53 18.47 10.01
C SER A 219 6.63 17.66 9.32
N LEU A 220 6.79 16.38 9.65
CA LEU A 220 7.78 15.52 9.03
C LEU A 220 7.51 15.35 7.54
N TYR A 221 6.29 14.99 7.16
CA TYR A 221 5.92 14.78 5.76
C TYR A 221 5.80 16.09 4.96
N ALA A 222 5.55 17.23 5.63
CA ALA A 222 5.58 18.55 4.99
C ALA A 222 6.97 18.93 4.43
N LEU A 223 8.05 18.30 4.90
CA LEU A 223 9.40 18.51 4.36
C LEU A 223 9.64 17.81 3.01
N VAL A 224 8.83 16.81 2.64
CA VAL A 224 9.06 16.06 1.40
C VAL A 224 8.97 16.95 0.16
N PRO A 225 7.94 17.78 -0.03
CA PRO A 225 7.90 18.70 -1.15
C PRO A 225 9.05 19.73 -1.17
N GLU A 226 9.56 20.13 0.00
CA GLU A 226 10.72 21.03 0.07
C GLU A 226 12.00 20.36 -0.46
N VAL A 227 12.16 19.04 -0.18
CA VAL A 227 13.30 18.27 -0.69
C VAL A 227 13.17 18.03 -2.19
N GLU A 228 11.97 17.75 -2.69
CA GLU A 228 11.73 17.60 -4.13
C GLU A 228 12.00 18.89 -4.91
N ALA A 229 11.75 20.05 -4.30
CA ALA A 229 12.07 21.35 -4.92
C ALA A 229 13.56 21.66 -4.97
N MET A 230 14.43 20.83 -4.37
CA MET A 230 15.90 21.02 -4.44
C MET A 230 16.39 20.73 -5.87
N PRO A 231 17.35 21.50 -6.38
CA PRO A 231 17.84 21.35 -7.75
C PRO A 231 18.34 19.92 -8.04
N GLY A 232 17.86 19.31 -9.12
CA GLY A 232 18.27 17.97 -9.53
C GLY A 232 17.68 16.81 -8.74
N VAL A 233 16.88 17.04 -7.71
CA VAL A 233 16.08 16.02 -7.05
C VAL A 233 14.86 15.71 -7.92
N ILE A 234 14.51 14.42 -8.04
CA ILE A 234 13.34 13.95 -8.82
C ILE A 234 12.19 13.61 -7.90
N ASP A 235 12.44 12.82 -6.85
CA ASP A 235 11.41 12.44 -5.87
C ASP A 235 12.08 12.13 -4.52
N ALA A 236 11.27 12.20 -3.46
CA ALA A 236 11.67 11.90 -2.11
C ALA A 236 10.52 11.19 -1.37
N GLY A 237 10.86 10.26 -0.49
CA GLY A 237 9.88 9.50 0.26
C GLY A 237 10.34 9.17 1.67
N ILE A 238 9.36 9.04 2.57
CA ILE A 238 9.54 8.58 3.94
C ILE A 238 8.64 7.37 4.13
N TRP A 239 9.21 6.26 4.54
CA TRP A 239 8.49 5.06 4.97
C TRP A 239 8.52 4.98 6.49
N ILE A 240 7.36 4.87 7.11
CA ILE A 240 7.23 4.61 8.55
C ILE A 240 7.64 3.17 8.86
N GLY A 241 7.44 2.27 7.91
CA GLY A 241 7.61 0.85 8.10
C GLY A 241 6.33 0.17 8.59
N TYR A 242 6.37 -1.16 8.67
CA TYR A 242 5.24 -1.98 9.06
C TYR A 242 5.64 -2.92 10.21
N VAL A 243 5.34 -2.51 11.43
CA VAL A 243 5.79 -3.20 12.66
C VAL A 243 5.23 -4.61 12.81
N TRP A 244 4.00 -4.85 12.31
CA TRP A 244 3.30 -6.13 12.43
C TRP A 244 3.88 -7.23 11.53
N GLY A 245 4.84 -6.88 10.66
CA GLY A 245 5.64 -7.83 9.90
C GLY A 245 6.71 -8.54 10.71
N ASP A 246 7.14 -7.97 11.84
CA ASP A 246 8.15 -8.49 12.76
C ASP A 246 9.32 -9.20 12.06
N ASN A 247 9.97 -8.48 11.18
CA ASN A 247 11.08 -9.00 10.38
C ASN A 247 12.32 -8.08 10.45
N PRO A 248 13.52 -8.56 10.03
CA PRO A 248 14.76 -7.79 10.15
C PRO A 248 14.79 -6.45 9.41
N ARG A 249 13.89 -6.23 8.46
CA ARG A 249 13.76 -4.98 7.68
C ARG A 249 12.79 -3.97 8.29
N ASN A 250 12.18 -4.28 9.43
CA ASN A 250 11.27 -3.38 10.15
C ASN A 250 12.00 -2.16 10.68
N GLN A 251 11.87 -1.04 9.99
CA GLN A 251 12.45 0.25 10.40
C GLN A 251 11.86 1.39 9.58
N GLY A 252 12.01 2.61 10.06
CA GLY A 252 11.80 3.79 9.23
C GLY A 252 12.84 3.87 8.12
N THR A 253 12.44 4.39 6.96
CA THR A 253 13.35 4.55 5.81
C THR A 253 13.09 5.88 5.13
N VAL A 254 14.15 6.48 4.63
CA VAL A 254 14.10 7.67 3.77
C VAL A 254 14.81 7.33 2.47
N MET A 255 14.19 7.70 1.35
CA MET A 255 14.85 7.65 0.05
C MET A 255 14.69 8.98 -0.67
N VAL A 256 15.78 9.40 -1.33
CA VAL A 256 15.81 10.56 -2.23
C VAL A 256 16.63 10.17 -3.46
N TYR A 257 16.18 10.53 -4.64
CA TYR A 257 16.93 10.25 -5.86
C TYR A 257 16.83 11.42 -6.85
N GLY A 258 17.84 11.52 -7.70
CA GLY A 258 17.97 12.62 -8.67
C GLY A 258 19.27 12.59 -9.45
N ASP A 259 19.57 13.70 -10.12
CA ASP A 259 20.74 13.86 -10.97
C ASP A 259 21.84 14.76 -10.33
N ASP A 260 21.60 15.29 -9.13
CA ASP A 260 22.57 16.08 -8.35
C ASP A 260 22.91 15.37 -7.04
N GLU A 261 24.16 14.97 -6.87
CA GLU A 261 24.63 14.17 -5.73
C GLU A 261 24.49 14.91 -4.40
N GLU A 262 24.91 16.18 -4.36
CA GLU A 262 24.92 16.98 -3.14
C GLU A 262 23.48 17.23 -2.65
N GLN A 263 22.58 17.54 -3.58
CA GLN A 263 21.17 17.77 -3.24
C GLN A 263 20.47 16.51 -2.80
N VAL A 264 20.71 15.38 -3.45
CA VAL A 264 20.17 14.06 -3.05
C VAL A 264 20.64 13.69 -1.64
N LYS A 265 21.94 13.84 -1.33
CA LYS A 265 22.49 13.57 0.01
C LYS A 265 21.94 14.53 1.07
N ALA A 266 21.87 15.83 0.74
CA ALA A 266 21.37 16.86 1.65
C ALA A 266 19.89 16.64 1.98
N GLY A 267 19.08 16.34 0.96
CA GLY A 267 17.66 16.02 1.12
C GLY A 267 17.42 14.78 1.97
N ALA A 268 18.16 13.70 1.69
CA ALA A 268 18.05 12.47 2.47
C ALA A 268 18.45 12.68 3.93
N LYS A 269 19.53 13.41 4.19
CA LYS A 269 19.95 13.76 5.54
C LYS A 269 18.91 14.62 6.26
N LYS A 270 18.33 15.63 5.58
CA LYS A 270 17.29 16.50 6.14
C LYS A 270 16.08 15.69 6.63
N LEU A 271 15.55 14.81 5.79
CA LEU A 271 14.39 13.99 6.12
C LEU A 271 14.71 12.95 7.22
N ALA A 272 15.81 12.22 7.09
CA ALA A 272 16.20 11.20 8.07
C ALA A 272 16.50 11.79 9.44
N GLN A 273 17.19 12.94 9.51
CA GLN A 273 17.48 13.64 10.77
C GLN A 273 16.18 14.10 11.43
N LYS A 274 15.26 14.72 10.68
CA LYS A 274 13.97 15.15 11.24
C LYS A 274 13.18 13.96 11.75
N PHE A 275 13.13 12.84 11.02
CA PHE A 275 12.44 11.62 11.45
C PHE A 275 13.01 11.11 12.78
N TRP A 276 14.34 11.04 12.88
CA TRP A 276 15.02 10.66 14.12
C TRP A 276 14.71 11.59 15.29
N ASP A 277 14.76 12.91 15.06
CA ASP A 277 14.56 13.92 16.10
C ASP A 277 13.17 13.84 16.73
N VAL A 278 12.15 13.52 15.91
CA VAL A 278 10.76 13.45 16.38
C VAL A 278 10.30 12.05 16.81
N ARG A 279 11.16 11.03 16.74
CA ARG A 279 10.83 9.61 16.94
C ARG A 279 10.05 9.25 18.20
N LYS A 280 10.16 10.05 19.26
CA LYS A 280 9.47 9.84 20.54
C LYS A 280 8.17 10.64 20.69
N GLN A 281 7.76 11.38 19.66
CA GLN A 281 6.62 12.28 19.68
C GLN A 281 5.39 11.70 18.96
N PHE A 282 5.56 10.61 18.21
CA PHE A 282 4.45 9.96 17.51
C PHE A 282 3.35 9.53 18.48
N SER A 283 2.11 9.76 18.12
CA SER A 283 0.95 9.50 18.96
C SER A 283 -0.29 9.21 18.12
N LEU A 284 -1.33 8.69 18.77
CA LEU A 284 -2.63 8.50 18.14
C LEU A 284 -3.26 9.86 17.77
N GLU A 285 -4.02 9.89 16.67
CA GLU A 285 -4.83 11.05 16.27
C GLU A 285 -5.98 11.30 17.26
N ALA A 286 -6.58 10.23 17.80
CA ALA A 286 -7.62 10.28 18.82
C ALA A 286 -7.09 9.73 20.15
N PRO A 287 -7.67 10.16 21.30
CA PRO A 287 -7.28 9.62 22.60
C PRO A 287 -7.49 8.10 22.69
N GLY A 288 -6.44 7.34 23.04
CA GLY A 288 -6.49 5.90 23.25
C GLY A 288 -6.62 5.56 24.74
N TYR A 289 -7.54 4.64 25.07
CA TYR A 289 -7.77 4.14 26.43
C TYR A 289 -8.12 2.65 26.41
N SER A 290 -8.25 2.04 27.59
CA SER A 290 -8.84 0.70 27.67
C SER A 290 -10.30 0.71 27.18
N LEU A 291 -10.80 -0.45 26.74
CA LEU A 291 -12.19 -0.59 26.27
C LEU A 291 -13.18 -0.09 27.33
N GLU A 292 -13.00 -0.51 28.59
CA GLU A 292 -13.88 -0.13 29.71
C GLU A 292 -13.94 1.39 29.87
N LYS A 293 -12.77 2.05 29.83
CA LYS A 293 -12.68 3.50 29.91
C LYS A 293 -13.35 4.19 28.73
N CYS A 294 -13.17 3.67 27.52
CA CYS A 294 -13.84 4.19 26.32
C CYS A 294 -15.37 4.09 26.43
N ILE A 295 -15.88 2.95 26.91
CA ILE A 295 -17.32 2.74 27.12
C ILE A 295 -17.85 3.70 28.18
N ASP A 296 -17.17 3.84 29.31
CA ASP A 296 -17.59 4.74 30.39
C ASP A 296 -17.64 6.20 29.93
N LEU A 297 -16.65 6.65 29.17
CA LEU A 297 -16.63 7.98 28.57
C LEU A 297 -17.79 8.16 27.57
N ALA A 298 -18.09 7.15 26.76
CA ALA A 298 -19.20 7.19 25.81
C ALA A 298 -20.56 7.27 26.51
N ILE A 299 -20.76 6.48 27.58
CA ILE A 299 -21.99 6.47 28.40
C ILE A 299 -22.20 7.83 29.09
N ALA A 300 -21.13 8.41 29.64
CA ALA A 300 -21.17 9.71 30.33
C ALA A 300 -21.31 10.90 29.39
N SER A 301 -20.99 10.73 28.09
CA SER A 301 -20.98 11.82 27.10
C SER A 301 -22.39 12.35 26.81
N LYS A 302 -22.52 13.68 26.73
CA LYS A 302 -23.70 14.36 26.18
C LYS A 302 -23.67 14.46 24.64
N LYS A 303 -22.50 14.26 24.02
CA LYS A 303 -22.33 14.27 22.55
C LYS A 303 -22.72 12.91 21.97
N LYS A 304 -23.41 12.91 20.83
CA LYS A 304 -23.87 11.69 20.12
C LYS A 304 -23.70 11.88 18.62
N PRO A 305 -23.39 10.85 17.85
CA PRO A 305 -22.91 9.54 18.32
C PRO A 305 -21.50 9.61 18.90
N PHE A 306 -21.11 8.61 19.69
CA PHE A 306 -19.74 8.44 20.18
C PHE A 306 -19.12 7.24 19.46
N PHE A 307 -17.94 7.44 18.84
CA PHE A 307 -17.25 6.39 18.11
C PHE A 307 -16.10 5.84 18.95
N ILE A 308 -15.99 4.53 19.00
CA ILE A 308 -14.87 3.79 19.58
C ILE A 308 -14.33 2.87 18.49
N SER A 309 -13.03 2.95 18.20
CA SER A 309 -12.36 2.06 17.26
C SER A 309 -11.42 1.13 18.00
N ASP A 310 -11.50 -0.15 17.67
CA ASP A 310 -10.47 -1.11 18.03
C ASP A 310 -9.24 -0.86 17.16
N MET A 311 -8.06 -0.83 17.76
CA MET A 311 -6.79 -0.64 17.05
C MET A 311 -6.02 -1.95 16.85
N GLY A 312 -6.29 -2.97 17.68
CA GLY A 312 -5.51 -4.20 17.67
C GLY A 312 -5.89 -5.15 16.54
N ASP A 313 -7.18 -5.28 16.27
CA ASP A 313 -7.69 -6.21 15.25
C ASP A 313 -8.15 -5.47 13.99
N ASN A 314 -7.20 -4.75 13.38
CA ASN A 314 -7.43 -3.97 12.15
C ASN A 314 -7.20 -4.83 10.91
N PRO A 315 -8.25 -5.25 10.18
CA PRO A 315 -8.06 -6.05 8.96
C PRO A 315 -7.37 -5.26 7.82
N GLY A 316 -7.47 -3.93 7.82
CA GLY A 316 -6.74 -3.07 6.89
C GLY A 316 -5.25 -3.03 7.20
N GLY A 317 -4.86 -3.21 8.46
CA GLY A 317 -3.46 -3.34 8.90
C GLY A 317 -3.02 -4.79 9.09
N GLY A 318 -3.65 -5.75 8.42
CA GLY A 318 -3.23 -7.16 8.40
C GLY A 318 -3.74 -8.01 9.57
N GLY A 319 -4.58 -7.46 10.48
CA GLY A 319 -5.24 -8.22 11.54
C GLY A 319 -6.30 -9.18 11.03
N SER A 320 -6.80 -10.08 11.89
CA SER A 320 -7.85 -11.05 11.51
C SER A 320 -9.20 -10.40 11.22
N GLY A 321 -9.51 -9.31 11.93
CA GLY A 321 -10.76 -8.56 11.79
C GLY A 321 -11.99 -9.29 12.38
N GLU A 322 -11.76 -10.22 13.32
CA GLU A 322 -12.84 -11.08 13.83
C GLU A 322 -12.74 -11.43 15.32
N VAL A 323 -11.77 -10.82 16.01
CA VAL A 323 -11.59 -11.07 17.45
C VAL A 323 -12.82 -10.61 18.24
N THR A 324 -13.39 -11.50 19.02
CA THR A 324 -14.65 -11.29 19.74
C THR A 324 -14.51 -10.66 21.11
N TRP A 325 -13.29 -10.35 21.54
CA TRP A 325 -12.97 -9.85 22.89
C TRP A 325 -13.80 -8.59 23.26
N THR A 326 -13.90 -7.63 22.36
CA THR A 326 -14.72 -6.42 22.54
C THR A 326 -16.22 -6.74 22.59
N LEU A 327 -16.71 -7.55 21.66
CA LEU A 327 -18.12 -7.97 21.59
C LEU A 327 -18.56 -8.70 22.86
N ALA A 328 -17.76 -9.66 23.34
CA ALA A 328 -18.05 -10.42 24.56
C ALA A 328 -18.17 -9.53 25.80
N ARG A 329 -17.40 -8.45 25.88
CA ARG A 329 -17.47 -7.47 26.97
C ARG A 329 -18.67 -6.54 26.85
N LEU A 330 -18.96 -6.07 25.66
CA LEU A 330 -20.17 -5.25 25.40
C LEU A 330 -21.45 -6.01 25.80
N LEU A 331 -21.55 -7.30 25.45
CA LEU A 331 -22.68 -8.15 25.78
C LEU A 331 -22.85 -8.39 27.31
N LYS A 332 -21.82 -8.19 28.12
CA LYS A 332 -21.86 -8.32 29.58
C LYS A 332 -22.18 -6.99 30.29
N ARG A 333 -22.20 -5.87 29.59
CA ARG A 333 -22.44 -4.53 30.21
C ARG A 333 -23.92 -4.33 30.51
N PRO A 334 -24.30 -4.06 31.78
CA PRO A 334 -25.70 -3.92 32.18
C PRO A 334 -26.40 -2.73 31.51
N GLU A 335 -25.66 -1.69 31.11
CA GLU A 335 -26.20 -0.51 30.44
C GLU A 335 -26.80 -0.82 29.06
N PHE A 336 -26.43 -1.96 28.46
CA PHE A 336 -26.90 -2.39 27.13
C PHE A 336 -27.90 -3.56 27.21
N GLN A 337 -28.28 -3.98 28.42
CA GLN A 337 -29.16 -5.15 28.65
C GLN A 337 -30.66 -4.79 28.73
N THR A 338 -31.02 -3.54 28.57
CA THR A 338 -32.41 -3.10 28.75
C THR A 338 -32.89 -2.26 27.57
N ASP A 339 -34.16 -2.37 27.19
CA ASP A 339 -34.79 -1.60 26.14
C ASP A 339 -34.78 -0.07 26.38
N LYS A 340 -34.62 0.35 27.64
CA LYS A 340 -34.51 1.76 28.06
C LYS A 340 -33.06 2.21 28.25
N GLY A 341 -32.12 1.32 28.02
CA GLY A 341 -30.69 1.58 28.22
C GLY A 341 -30.05 2.38 27.08
N LYS A 342 -28.75 2.33 27.08
CA LYS A 342 -27.94 2.83 25.97
C LYS A 342 -27.92 1.82 24.84
N SER A 343 -27.82 2.25 23.60
CA SER A 343 -27.65 1.39 22.44
C SER A 343 -26.21 1.43 21.92
N VAL A 344 -25.75 0.30 21.42
CA VAL A 344 -24.45 0.15 20.75
C VAL A 344 -24.68 -0.43 19.35
N LEU A 345 -24.06 0.19 18.38
CA LEU A 345 -23.90 -0.39 17.06
C LEU A 345 -22.48 -0.99 16.99
N TYR A 346 -22.38 -2.31 16.99
CA TYR A 346 -21.14 -3.03 16.81
C TYR A 346 -21.04 -3.52 15.37
N CYS A 347 -19.93 -3.20 14.68
CA CYS A 347 -19.77 -3.45 13.25
C CYS A 347 -18.61 -4.42 12.98
N SER A 348 -18.70 -5.05 11.81
CA SER A 348 -17.58 -5.79 11.20
C SER A 348 -17.18 -7.08 11.92
N ILE A 349 -18.14 -7.83 12.47
CA ILE A 349 -17.88 -9.17 12.97
C ILE A 349 -18.35 -10.22 11.95
N PRO A 350 -17.50 -11.12 11.47
CA PRO A 350 -17.89 -12.21 10.57
C PRO A 350 -18.85 -13.20 11.23
N GLY A 351 -19.85 -13.63 10.48
CA GLY A 351 -20.85 -14.59 10.96
C GLY A 351 -21.64 -15.19 9.79
N GLU A 352 -20.97 -15.99 8.96
CA GLU A 352 -21.53 -16.50 7.70
C GLU A 352 -22.87 -17.20 7.87
N GLU A 353 -22.99 -18.07 8.88
CA GLU A 353 -24.21 -18.82 9.13
C GLU A 353 -25.36 -17.93 9.61
N VAL A 354 -25.07 -16.94 10.45
CA VAL A 354 -26.06 -15.93 10.90
C VAL A 354 -26.52 -15.08 9.71
N VAL A 355 -25.61 -14.70 8.82
CA VAL A 355 -25.95 -13.97 7.59
C VAL A 355 -26.81 -14.81 6.65
N LYS A 356 -26.50 -16.11 6.46
CA LYS A 356 -27.34 -17.02 5.67
C LYS A 356 -28.73 -17.14 6.25
N GLN A 357 -28.85 -17.31 7.58
CA GLN A 357 -30.17 -17.34 8.26
C GLN A 357 -30.93 -16.03 8.05
N ALA A 358 -30.26 -14.87 8.24
CA ALA A 358 -30.87 -13.56 8.09
C ALA A 358 -31.44 -13.35 6.67
N ARG A 359 -30.68 -13.73 5.65
CA ARG A 359 -31.16 -13.69 4.25
C ARG A 359 -32.38 -14.56 3.99
N LYS A 360 -32.47 -15.72 4.69
CA LYS A 360 -33.61 -16.67 4.55
C LYS A 360 -34.86 -16.17 5.25
N VAL A 361 -34.72 -15.62 6.47
CA VAL A 361 -35.91 -15.23 7.28
C VAL A 361 -36.37 -13.79 6.94
N GLY A 362 -35.51 -12.94 6.43
CA GLY A 362 -35.82 -11.56 6.09
C GLY A 362 -35.98 -10.62 7.30
N VAL A 363 -36.32 -9.36 7.02
CA VAL A 363 -36.55 -8.32 8.03
C VAL A 363 -37.70 -8.73 8.96
N GLY A 364 -37.52 -8.58 10.27
CA GLY A 364 -38.44 -9.02 11.33
C GLY A 364 -38.24 -10.45 11.74
N GLY A 365 -37.49 -11.27 11.00
CA GLY A 365 -37.18 -12.65 11.33
C GLY A 365 -36.14 -12.77 12.44
N HIS A 366 -36.23 -13.88 13.22
CA HIS A 366 -35.27 -14.15 14.28
C HIS A 366 -34.09 -15.00 13.76
N VAL A 367 -32.88 -14.69 14.22
CA VAL A 367 -31.67 -15.47 13.92
C VAL A 367 -30.89 -15.75 15.19
N GLU A 368 -30.17 -16.88 15.19
CA GLU A 368 -29.27 -17.25 16.29
C GLU A 368 -28.05 -17.99 15.72
N GLY A 369 -26.86 -17.70 16.22
CA GLY A 369 -25.67 -18.40 15.80
C GLY A 369 -24.38 -17.83 16.41
N MET A 370 -23.27 -18.50 16.07
CA MET A 370 -21.92 -18.09 16.50
C MET A 370 -21.33 -17.11 15.51
N VAL A 371 -20.60 -16.10 16.03
CA VAL A 371 -19.91 -15.08 15.22
C VAL A 371 -18.50 -14.88 15.71
N GLY A 372 -17.60 -14.51 14.79
CA GLY A 372 -16.20 -14.17 15.02
C GLY A 372 -15.34 -15.32 15.54
N ALA A 373 -14.08 -15.01 15.80
CA ALA A 373 -13.05 -15.91 16.37
C ALA A 373 -12.90 -17.26 15.65
N MET A 374 -13.09 -17.27 14.33
CA MET A 374 -12.92 -18.47 13.49
C MET A 374 -11.46 -18.66 13.07
N VAL A 375 -10.70 -17.56 12.99
CA VAL A 375 -9.27 -17.51 12.66
C VAL A 375 -8.43 -17.33 13.92
N ASP A 376 -8.79 -16.34 14.75
CA ASP A 376 -8.09 -16.05 16.01
C ASP A 376 -9.03 -16.15 17.21
N ASN A 377 -8.90 -17.24 17.95
CA ASN A 377 -9.63 -17.50 19.19
C ASN A 377 -8.75 -17.40 20.45
N SER A 378 -7.58 -16.76 20.36
CA SER A 378 -6.57 -16.72 21.43
C SER A 378 -7.07 -16.01 22.70
N TYR A 379 -8.01 -15.05 22.58
CA TYR A 379 -8.48 -14.21 23.70
C TYR A 379 -9.89 -14.57 24.16
N GLU A 380 -10.79 -14.77 23.22
CA GLU A 380 -12.19 -15.20 23.43
C GLU A 380 -12.58 -16.09 22.25
N GLY A 381 -13.40 -17.09 22.47
CA GLY A 381 -13.93 -17.93 21.41
C GLY A 381 -15.06 -17.25 20.64
N PRO A 382 -15.67 -17.96 19.67
CA PRO A 382 -16.86 -17.47 18.98
C PRO A 382 -17.96 -17.09 19.96
N VAL A 383 -18.65 -15.98 19.71
CA VAL A 383 -19.72 -15.46 20.56
C VAL A 383 -21.08 -15.83 19.97
N LYS A 384 -21.97 -16.35 20.82
CA LYS A 384 -23.36 -16.61 20.43
C LYS A 384 -24.15 -15.30 20.39
N LEU A 385 -24.72 -15.00 19.23
CA LEU A 385 -25.69 -13.94 19.05
C LEU A 385 -27.10 -14.51 18.84
N SER A 386 -28.10 -13.78 19.34
CA SER A 386 -29.50 -14.06 19.12
C SER A 386 -30.23 -12.73 18.97
N GLY A 387 -31.03 -12.57 17.92
CA GLY A 387 -31.67 -11.28 17.65
C GLY A 387 -32.59 -11.27 16.46
N THR A 388 -33.17 -10.10 16.20
CA THR A 388 -34.11 -9.89 15.09
C THR A 388 -33.39 -9.15 13.95
N VAL A 389 -33.63 -9.57 12.72
CA VAL A 389 -33.14 -8.90 11.51
C VAL A 389 -33.87 -7.59 11.32
N VAL A 390 -33.16 -6.48 11.26
CA VAL A 390 -33.73 -5.13 11.15
C VAL A 390 -33.55 -4.47 9.78
N TYR A 391 -32.59 -4.95 8.98
CA TYR A 391 -32.32 -4.48 7.61
C TYR A 391 -32.03 -5.63 6.66
#